data_1fc4e94a24490efe12ce58a9be9c8831
#
_entry.id   1fc4e94a24490efe12ce58a9be9c8831
#
_cell.length_a   1.000
_cell.length_b   1.000
_cell.length_c   1.000
_cell.angle_alpha   90.00
_cell.angle_beta   90.00
_cell.angle_gamma   90.00
#
_symmetry.space_group_name_H-M   'P 1'
#
loop_
_entity.id
_entity.type
_entity.pdbx_description
1 polymer ?
#
loop_
_entity_poly.entity_id
_entity_poly.type
_entity_poly.pdbx_seq_one_letter_code
_entity_poly.pdbx_strand_id
1 'polypeptide(L)'
;KEYAHAMLKNTGHEEISLSSLSSSDYSELKELVLFLIDEFKDKGVNISLPSLRIDAFALDVMSKVQDVKKSSLTFAPEAGSQRLRNVINKGLTEENILHGAGEAFKGGWNQVKLYFMLGLPTETEDDMKGIAHLAQKIAETYYEEVPKEKRNGKVQVNVSTSFFVPKPFTPFQWAGMYREEDFVEKAKVVKSEIR
;
A
#
# COMPACT_ATOMS: atom_id res chain seq x y z
N LYS A 1 3.83 -21.06 13.99
CA LYS A 1 5.07 -21.67 13.47
C LYS A 1 4.82 -23.12 13.05
N GLU A 2 4.33 -23.98 13.92
CA GLU A 2 4.02 -25.41 13.64
C GLU A 2 3.03 -25.58 12.48
N TYR A 3 1.99 -24.76 12.42
CA TYR A 3 1.02 -24.80 11.31
C TYR A 3 1.62 -24.52 9.95
N ALA A 4 2.63 -23.66 9.84
CA ALA A 4 3.29 -23.36 8.57
C ALA A 4 3.97 -24.60 8.00
N HIS A 5 4.68 -25.36 8.84
CA HIS A 5 5.28 -26.65 8.43
C HIS A 5 4.22 -27.66 7.99
N ALA A 6 3.15 -27.82 8.80
CA ALA A 6 2.09 -28.76 8.50
C ALA A 6 1.38 -28.41 7.20
N MET A 7 1.07 -27.13 6.97
CA MET A 7 0.41 -26.67 5.76
C MET A 7 1.25 -26.92 4.52
N LEU A 8 2.52 -26.52 4.51
CA LEU A 8 3.42 -26.74 3.36
C LEU A 8 3.61 -28.23 3.07
N LYS A 9 3.85 -29.04 4.12
CA LYS A 9 4.04 -30.49 3.99
C LYS A 9 2.81 -31.18 3.39
N ASN A 10 1.61 -30.77 3.80
CA ASN A 10 0.36 -31.44 3.42
C ASN A 10 -0.21 -30.93 2.10
N THR A 11 0.15 -29.72 1.67
CA THR A 11 -0.42 -29.09 0.47
C THR A 11 0.55 -29.05 -0.71
N GLY A 12 1.85 -29.09 -0.45
CA GLY A 12 2.89 -28.93 -1.47
C GLY A 12 2.97 -27.53 -2.06
N HIS A 13 2.34 -26.52 -1.44
CA HIS A 13 2.45 -25.12 -1.89
C HIS A 13 3.82 -24.54 -1.61
N GLU A 14 4.26 -23.65 -2.49
CA GLU A 14 5.54 -22.92 -2.39
C GLU A 14 5.34 -21.47 -1.94
N GLU A 15 4.19 -21.15 -1.34
CA GLU A 15 3.88 -19.83 -0.83
C GLU A 15 3.07 -19.91 0.46
N ILE A 16 3.45 -19.07 1.44
CA ILE A 16 2.68 -18.80 2.66
C ILE A 16 2.24 -17.34 2.62
N SER A 17 0.94 -17.09 2.69
CA SER A 17 0.37 -15.75 2.82
C SER A 17 -0.14 -15.55 4.24
N LEU A 18 0.30 -14.46 4.89
CA LEU A 18 -0.26 -14.02 6.16
C LEU A 18 -1.46 -13.12 5.87
N SER A 19 -2.62 -13.46 6.38
CA SER A 19 -3.86 -12.72 6.15
C SER A 19 -4.39 -12.10 7.44
N SER A 20 -4.62 -10.79 7.42
CA SER A 20 -5.25 -10.03 8.50
C SER A 20 -5.88 -8.76 7.93
N LEU A 21 -6.84 -8.17 8.64
CA LEU A 21 -7.35 -6.83 8.34
C LEU A 21 -6.28 -5.75 8.54
N SER A 22 -5.37 -5.95 9.48
CA SER A 22 -4.18 -5.12 9.70
C SER A 22 -3.06 -5.98 10.27
N SER A 23 -2.17 -6.43 9.40
CA SER A 23 -1.05 -7.29 9.82
C SER A 23 -0.09 -6.54 10.74
N SER A 24 0.05 -5.23 10.58
CA SER A 24 0.93 -4.37 11.39
C SER A 24 0.51 -4.27 12.85
N ASP A 25 -0.74 -4.56 13.19
CA ASP A 25 -1.26 -4.47 14.56
C ASP A 25 -0.93 -5.72 15.39
N TYR A 26 -0.38 -6.78 14.77
CA TYR A 26 0.04 -7.97 15.49
C TYR A 26 1.41 -7.75 16.12
N SER A 27 1.47 -7.77 17.46
CA SER A 27 2.66 -7.42 18.25
C SER A 27 3.90 -8.28 17.96
N GLU A 28 3.70 -9.54 17.58
CA GLU A 28 4.79 -10.49 17.29
C GLU A 28 5.03 -10.67 15.78
N LEU A 29 4.50 -9.78 14.94
CA LEU A 29 4.62 -9.88 13.48
C LEU A 29 6.09 -10.01 13.04
N LYS A 30 6.98 -9.21 13.61
CA LYS A 30 8.41 -9.22 13.30
C LYS A 30 9.04 -10.59 13.54
N GLU A 31 8.83 -11.13 14.74
CA GLU A 31 9.37 -12.43 15.11
C GLU A 31 8.82 -13.54 14.22
N LEU A 32 7.50 -13.50 13.94
CA LEU A 32 6.86 -14.47 13.06
C LEU A 32 7.43 -14.43 11.64
N VAL A 33 7.54 -13.25 11.06
CA VAL A 33 8.02 -13.10 9.67
C VAL A 33 9.49 -13.49 9.55
N LEU A 34 10.34 -13.04 10.49
CA LEU A 34 11.75 -13.43 10.49
C LEU A 34 11.92 -14.94 10.63
N PHE A 35 11.14 -15.57 11.51
CA PHE A 35 11.12 -17.01 11.64
C PHE A 35 10.73 -17.70 10.31
N LEU A 36 9.66 -17.24 9.65
CA LEU A 36 9.21 -17.84 8.40
C LEU A 36 10.25 -17.70 7.28
N ILE A 37 10.90 -16.54 7.19
CA ILE A 37 11.97 -16.31 6.21
C ILE A 37 13.13 -17.25 6.47
N ASP A 38 13.67 -17.27 7.69
CA ASP A 38 14.82 -18.08 8.04
C ASP A 38 14.56 -19.58 7.87
N GLU A 39 13.35 -20.02 8.25
CA GLU A 39 12.97 -21.43 8.20
C GLU A 39 12.74 -21.95 6.77
N PHE A 40 12.27 -21.08 5.87
CA PHE A 40 11.83 -21.51 4.55
C PHE A 40 12.67 -20.97 3.38
N LYS A 41 13.66 -20.09 3.62
CA LYS A 41 14.53 -19.51 2.56
C LYS A 41 15.19 -20.57 1.68
N ASP A 42 15.71 -21.64 2.28
CA ASP A 42 16.40 -22.70 1.57
C ASP A 42 15.44 -23.72 0.93
N LYS A 43 14.16 -23.61 1.21
CA LYS A 43 13.09 -24.48 0.68
C LYS A 43 12.35 -23.86 -0.51
N GLY A 44 12.76 -22.67 -0.94
CA GLY A 44 12.14 -21.96 -2.07
C GLY A 44 10.70 -21.49 -1.81
N VAL A 45 10.29 -21.39 -0.54
CA VAL A 45 8.94 -20.96 -0.18
C VAL A 45 8.85 -19.44 -0.11
N ASN A 46 7.91 -18.85 -0.83
CA ASN A 46 7.64 -17.42 -0.81
C ASN A 46 6.79 -17.05 0.41
N ILE A 47 7.15 -15.92 1.07
CA ILE A 47 6.33 -15.36 2.13
C ILE A 47 5.64 -14.10 1.61
N SER A 48 4.31 -14.12 1.56
CA SER A 48 3.49 -13.00 1.12
C SER A 48 2.88 -12.28 2.33
N LEU A 49 3.06 -10.96 2.39
CA LEU A 49 2.61 -10.11 3.49
C LEU A 49 1.61 -9.08 2.96
N PRO A 50 0.32 -9.43 2.86
CA PRO A 50 -0.71 -8.48 2.48
C PRO A 50 -0.98 -7.48 3.62
N SER A 51 -1.38 -6.27 3.27
CA SER A 51 -1.91 -5.26 4.19
C SER A 51 -0.92 -4.79 5.28
N LEU A 52 0.35 -4.55 4.93
CA LEU A 52 1.27 -3.86 5.81
C LEU A 52 0.97 -2.35 5.83
N ARG A 53 0.85 -1.78 7.02
CA ARG A 53 0.92 -0.32 7.20
C ARG A 53 2.36 0.12 6.99
N ILE A 54 2.51 1.30 6.40
CA ILE A 54 3.82 1.89 6.17
C ILE A 54 4.31 2.48 7.49
N ASP A 55 5.03 1.69 8.25
CA ASP A 55 5.80 2.15 9.39
C ASP A 55 7.24 1.61 9.29
N ALA A 56 8.12 2.17 10.08
CA ALA A 56 9.54 1.78 10.10
C ALA A 56 9.75 0.27 10.34
N PHE A 57 8.79 -0.38 10.96
CA PHE A 57 8.78 -1.81 11.22
C PHE A 57 8.55 -2.65 9.95
N ALA A 58 7.59 -2.24 9.12
CA ALA A 58 7.34 -2.91 7.83
C ALA A 58 8.61 -2.91 6.96
N LEU A 59 9.37 -1.83 7.01
CA LEU A 59 10.59 -1.64 6.22
C LEU A 59 11.75 -2.55 6.66
N ASP A 60 11.96 -2.74 7.96
CA ASP A 60 12.99 -3.67 8.49
C ASP A 60 12.65 -5.12 8.11
N VAL A 61 11.39 -5.50 8.19
CA VAL A 61 10.90 -6.81 7.75
C VAL A 61 11.04 -6.95 6.24
N MET A 62 10.62 -5.94 5.47
CA MET A 62 10.66 -5.97 4.01
C MET A 62 12.08 -6.01 3.46
N SER A 63 13.06 -5.38 4.12
CA SER A 63 14.46 -5.45 3.70
C SER A 63 15.01 -6.89 3.74
N LYS A 64 14.51 -7.70 4.66
CA LYS A 64 14.89 -9.13 4.83
C LYS A 64 14.08 -10.08 3.94
N VAL A 65 12.89 -9.67 3.49
CA VAL A 65 12.08 -10.41 2.50
C VAL A 65 12.64 -10.24 1.07
N GLN A 66 13.60 -9.35 0.86
CA GLN A 66 14.12 -9.03 -0.48
C GLN A 66 14.79 -10.19 -1.22
N ASP A 67 15.27 -11.20 -0.51
CA ASP A 67 15.87 -12.39 -1.13
C ASP A 67 14.82 -13.34 -1.74
N VAL A 68 13.53 -13.08 -1.46
CA VAL A 68 12.40 -13.82 -1.99
C VAL A 68 11.59 -12.85 -2.86
N LYS A 69 11.37 -13.17 -4.09
CA LYS A 69 10.66 -12.47 -5.18
C LYS A 69 9.93 -11.16 -4.79
N LYS A 70 10.43 -10.00 -5.24
CA LYS A 70 9.87 -8.67 -4.98
C LYS A 70 8.43 -8.58 -5.49
N SER A 71 7.45 -8.53 -4.59
CA SER A 71 6.08 -8.13 -4.90
C SER A 71 5.96 -6.61 -5.00
N SER A 72 4.95 -6.08 -5.69
CA SER A 72 4.68 -4.65 -5.70
C SER A 72 4.28 -4.16 -4.31
N LEU A 73 4.83 -3.03 -3.89
CA LEU A 73 4.46 -2.39 -2.65
C LEU A 73 3.08 -1.73 -2.79
N THR A 74 2.21 -1.96 -1.83
CA THR A 74 0.85 -1.43 -1.87
C THR A 74 0.60 -0.49 -0.71
N PHE A 75 0.13 0.73 -1.00
CA PHE A 75 -0.29 1.72 -0.03
C PHE A 75 -1.77 2.06 -0.24
N ALA A 76 -2.48 2.31 0.84
CA ALA A 76 -3.86 2.73 0.81
C ALA A 76 -4.03 4.10 1.52
N PRO A 77 -3.65 5.22 0.88
CA PRO A 77 -3.90 6.55 1.43
C PRO A 77 -5.39 6.87 1.56
N GLU A 78 -6.23 6.24 0.75
CA GLU A 78 -7.68 6.38 0.62
C GLU A 78 -8.12 7.74 0.06
N ALA A 79 -7.41 8.83 0.34
CA ALA A 79 -7.70 10.17 -0.14
C ALA A 79 -6.45 10.91 -0.59
N GLY A 80 -6.57 11.76 -1.61
CA GLY A 80 -5.44 12.48 -2.20
C GLY A 80 -4.89 13.59 -1.30
N SER A 81 -5.74 14.27 -0.54
CA SER A 81 -5.33 15.36 0.34
C SER A 81 -5.24 14.95 1.80
N GLN A 82 -4.37 15.63 2.57
CA GLN A 82 -4.31 15.45 4.02
C GLN A 82 -5.62 15.84 4.70
N ARG A 83 -6.27 16.91 4.21
CA ARG A 83 -7.58 17.32 4.71
C ARG A 83 -8.59 16.18 4.66
N LEU A 84 -8.71 15.54 3.51
CA LEU A 84 -9.70 14.48 3.34
C LEU A 84 -9.30 13.19 4.07
N ARG A 85 -8.01 12.88 4.18
CA ARG A 85 -7.52 11.81 5.06
C ARG A 85 -7.92 12.03 6.51
N ASN A 86 -7.85 13.28 6.99
CA ASN A 86 -8.29 13.63 8.35
C ASN A 86 -9.81 13.47 8.51
N VAL A 87 -10.62 13.85 7.51
CA VAL A 87 -12.08 13.66 7.53
C VAL A 87 -12.46 12.18 7.71
N ILE A 88 -11.76 11.28 7.03
CA ILE A 88 -12.03 9.84 7.15
C ILE A 88 -11.26 9.17 8.28
N ASN A 89 -10.59 9.96 9.13
CA ASN A 89 -9.78 9.47 10.26
C ASN A 89 -8.72 8.42 9.86
N LYS A 90 -8.09 8.62 8.70
CA LYS A 90 -7.09 7.65 8.20
C LYS A 90 -5.81 7.61 9.03
N GLY A 91 -5.47 8.68 9.75
CA GLY A 91 -4.29 8.75 10.62
C GLY A 91 -2.95 8.60 9.89
N LEU A 92 -2.93 8.77 8.57
CA LEU A 92 -1.75 8.64 7.72
C LEU A 92 -1.41 9.99 7.12
N THR A 93 -0.21 10.51 7.41
CA THR A 93 0.26 11.78 6.86
C THR A 93 0.95 11.60 5.51
N GLU A 94 1.03 12.67 4.73
CA GLU A 94 1.80 12.68 3.49
C GLU A 94 3.26 12.33 3.75
N GLU A 95 3.83 12.89 4.83
CA GLU A 95 5.21 12.60 5.25
C GLU A 95 5.43 11.11 5.52
N ASN A 96 4.50 10.44 6.22
CA ASN A 96 4.57 9.01 6.46
C ASN A 96 4.56 8.21 5.14
N ILE A 97 3.74 8.63 4.18
CA ILE A 97 3.64 7.97 2.87
C ILE A 97 4.95 8.11 2.10
N LEU A 98 5.49 9.35 2.01
CA LEU A 98 6.72 9.63 1.27
C LEU A 98 7.93 8.96 1.92
N HIS A 99 8.02 9.03 3.25
CA HIS A 99 9.08 8.35 4.00
C HIS A 99 9.03 6.82 3.75
N GLY A 100 7.86 6.21 3.90
CA GLY A 100 7.69 4.78 3.65
C GLY A 100 8.03 4.37 2.22
N ALA A 101 7.63 5.17 1.23
CA ALA A 101 7.99 4.94 -0.17
C ALA A 101 9.50 5.06 -0.40
N GLY A 102 10.13 6.11 0.16
CA GLY A 102 11.58 6.35 0.05
C GLY A 102 12.40 5.19 0.61
N GLU A 103 12.06 4.72 1.80
CA GLU A 103 12.74 3.56 2.40
C GLU A 103 12.57 2.29 1.57
N ALA A 104 11.37 2.05 1.05
CA ALA A 104 11.14 0.93 0.15
C ALA A 104 11.99 1.03 -1.13
N PHE A 105 12.10 2.22 -1.71
CA PHE A 105 12.94 2.45 -2.88
C PHE A 105 14.42 2.24 -2.60
N LYS A 106 14.94 2.69 -1.44
CA LYS A 106 16.28 2.35 -0.96
C LYS A 106 16.47 0.84 -0.82
N GLY A 107 15.43 0.15 -0.38
CA GLY A 107 15.35 -1.30 -0.32
C GLY A 107 15.29 -1.99 -1.69
N GLY A 108 15.26 -1.25 -2.81
CA GLY A 108 15.32 -1.77 -4.18
C GLY A 108 13.97 -2.04 -4.83
N TRP A 109 12.85 -1.62 -4.21
CA TRP A 109 11.57 -1.55 -4.92
C TRP A 109 11.58 -0.40 -5.92
N ASN A 110 10.89 -0.58 -7.03
CA ASN A 110 10.65 0.45 -8.03
C ASN A 110 9.19 0.47 -8.50
N GLN A 111 8.33 -0.32 -7.86
CA GLN A 111 6.91 -0.39 -8.17
C GLN A 111 6.07 -0.16 -6.92
N VAL A 112 5.16 0.82 -7.00
CA VAL A 112 4.23 1.16 -5.93
C VAL A 112 2.81 1.16 -6.48
N LYS A 113 1.88 0.58 -5.73
CA LYS A 113 0.45 0.62 -6.01
C LYS A 113 -0.27 1.42 -4.93
N LEU A 114 -1.04 2.41 -5.35
CA LEU A 114 -1.79 3.29 -4.48
C LEU A 114 -3.29 3.05 -4.64
N TYR A 115 -3.99 2.93 -3.52
CA TYR A 115 -5.44 2.83 -3.50
C TYR A 115 -6.08 4.09 -2.95
N PHE A 116 -7.10 4.59 -3.66
CA PHE A 116 -7.89 5.75 -3.28
C PHE A 116 -9.38 5.47 -3.42
N MET A 117 -10.19 6.24 -2.70
CA MET A 117 -11.63 6.30 -2.88
C MET A 117 -12.02 7.65 -3.50
N LEU A 118 -12.99 7.63 -4.42
CA LEU A 118 -13.64 8.81 -4.99
C LEU A 118 -15.07 8.90 -4.45
N GLY A 119 -15.54 10.12 -4.25
CA GLY A 119 -16.89 10.37 -3.73
C GLY A 119 -16.99 10.29 -2.21
N LEU A 120 -15.89 10.45 -1.50
CA LEU A 120 -15.88 10.57 -0.05
C LEU A 120 -16.70 11.80 0.41
N PRO A 121 -17.34 11.73 1.59
CA PRO A 121 -18.01 12.90 2.16
C PRO A 121 -17.08 14.11 2.23
N THR A 122 -17.60 15.27 1.79
CA THR A 122 -16.87 16.56 1.71
C THR A 122 -15.72 16.63 0.68
N GLU A 123 -15.57 15.64 -0.20
CA GLU A 123 -14.56 15.65 -1.25
C GLU A 123 -14.72 16.85 -2.18
N THR A 124 -13.62 17.51 -2.49
CA THR A 124 -13.52 18.63 -3.44
C THR A 124 -12.68 18.25 -4.65
N GLU A 125 -12.68 19.07 -5.68
CA GLU A 125 -11.84 18.88 -6.86
C GLU A 125 -10.34 18.86 -6.51
N ASP A 126 -9.94 19.74 -5.58
CA ASP A 126 -8.53 19.77 -5.11
C ASP A 126 -8.12 18.48 -4.40
N ASP A 127 -9.04 17.83 -3.67
CA ASP A 127 -8.77 16.53 -3.06
C ASP A 127 -8.54 15.45 -4.13
N MET A 128 -9.30 15.49 -5.22
CA MET A 128 -9.13 14.56 -6.34
C MET A 128 -7.82 14.81 -7.10
N LYS A 129 -7.47 16.07 -7.37
CA LYS A 129 -6.18 16.46 -7.96
C LYS A 129 -5.01 16.06 -7.05
N GLY A 130 -5.22 16.11 -5.74
CA GLY A 130 -4.27 15.64 -4.73
C GLY A 130 -3.84 14.18 -4.91
N ILE A 131 -4.66 13.33 -5.54
CA ILE A 131 -4.30 11.94 -5.87
C ILE A 131 -3.13 11.92 -6.86
N ALA A 132 -3.22 12.69 -7.94
CA ALA A 132 -2.15 12.78 -8.93
C ALA A 132 -0.88 13.42 -8.35
N HIS A 133 -1.04 14.49 -7.59
CA HIS A 133 0.08 15.17 -6.92
C HIS A 133 0.82 14.24 -5.95
N LEU A 134 0.10 13.44 -5.15
CA LEU A 134 0.72 12.48 -4.24
C LEU A 134 1.46 11.38 -5.01
N ALA A 135 0.88 10.87 -6.08
CA ALA A 135 1.53 9.89 -6.95
C ALA A 135 2.81 10.45 -7.59
N GLN A 136 2.79 11.70 -8.03
CA GLN A 136 3.96 12.40 -8.57
C GLN A 136 5.05 12.55 -7.51
N LYS A 137 4.72 13.04 -6.32
CA LYS A 137 5.69 13.17 -5.21
C LYS A 137 6.35 11.84 -4.85
N ILE A 138 5.60 10.74 -4.85
CA ILE A 138 6.15 9.40 -4.63
C ILE A 138 7.14 9.04 -5.75
N ALA A 139 6.80 9.35 -7.00
CA ALA A 139 7.72 9.11 -8.11
C ALA A 139 9.00 9.97 -8.01
N GLU A 140 8.87 11.22 -7.62
CA GLU A 140 10.00 12.14 -7.38
C GLU A 140 10.92 11.62 -6.26
N THR A 141 10.33 11.14 -5.14
CA THR A 141 11.06 10.54 -4.02
C THR A 141 11.98 9.39 -4.48
N TYR A 142 11.58 8.58 -5.47
CA TYR A 142 12.46 7.55 -6.01
C TYR A 142 13.74 8.13 -6.61
N TYR A 143 13.62 9.22 -7.36
CA TYR A 143 14.78 9.83 -8.02
C TYR A 143 15.64 10.65 -7.06
N GLU A 144 15.09 11.12 -5.95
CA GLU A 144 15.80 11.82 -4.89
C GLU A 144 16.57 10.86 -3.97
N GLU A 145 15.91 9.79 -3.54
CA GLU A 145 16.42 8.88 -2.52
C GLU A 145 17.30 7.75 -3.07
N VAL A 146 17.14 7.38 -4.36
CA VAL A 146 17.90 6.29 -4.96
C VAL A 146 18.97 6.83 -5.90
N PRO A 147 20.27 6.66 -5.58
CA PRO A 147 21.38 7.04 -6.47
C PRO A 147 21.25 6.39 -7.83
N LYS A 148 21.63 7.11 -8.90
CA LYS A 148 21.45 6.66 -10.29
C LYS A 148 22.02 5.25 -10.56
N GLU A 149 23.14 4.95 -9.93
CA GLU A 149 23.88 3.68 -10.09
C GLU A 149 23.17 2.50 -9.43
N LYS A 150 22.27 2.79 -8.45
CA LYS A 150 21.51 1.77 -7.72
C LYS A 150 20.06 1.61 -8.23
N ARG A 151 19.66 2.39 -9.24
CA ARG A 151 18.30 2.32 -9.77
C ARG A 151 18.08 1.05 -10.59
N ASN A 152 17.10 0.29 -10.18
CA ASN A 152 16.63 -0.89 -10.93
C ASN A 152 15.52 -0.50 -11.92
N GLY A 153 15.88 0.26 -12.95
CA GLY A 153 14.96 0.76 -13.95
C GLY A 153 14.21 2.05 -13.54
N LYS A 154 13.10 2.32 -14.22
CA LYS A 154 12.23 3.47 -13.92
C LYS A 154 11.26 3.12 -12.78
N VAL A 155 10.90 4.12 -11.97
CA VAL A 155 9.82 3.97 -11.00
C VAL A 155 8.48 3.80 -11.72
N GLN A 156 7.63 2.95 -11.16
CA GLN A 156 6.26 2.75 -11.61
C GLN A 156 5.30 2.97 -10.45
N VAL A 157 4.45 3.99 -10.57
CA VAL A 157 3.40 4.28 -9.59
C VAL A 157 2.05 3.99 -10.22
N ASN A 158 1.36 2.98 -9.71
CA ASN A 158 0.04 2.57 -10.19
C ASN A 158 -1.03 3.13 -9.26
N VAL A 159 -1.88 4.02 -9.76
CA VAL A 159 -3.03 4.57 -9.04
C VAL A 159 -4.26 3.73 -9.35
N SER A 160 -4.91 3.22 -8.31
CA SER A 160 -6.18 2.50 -8.39
C SER A 160 -7.22 3.24 -7.58
N THR A 161 -8.34 3.57 -8.21
CA THR A 161 -9.45 4.25 -7.55
C THR A 161 -10.66 3.33 -7.45
N SER A 162 -11.34 3.37 -6.30
CA SER A 162 -12.66 2.76 -6.08
C SER A 162 -13.66 3.85 -5.70
N PHE A 163 -14.95 3.54 -5.79
CA PHE A 163 -15.97 4.49 -5.40
C PHE A 163 -16.38 4.29 -3.95
N PHE A 164 -16.61 5.39 -3.24
CA PHE A 164 -17.13 5.35 -1.88
C PHE A 164 -18.56 4.76 -1.87
N VAL A 165 -18.76 3.75 -1.05
CA VAL A 165 -20.07 3.16 -0.78
C VAL A 165 -20.34 3.27 0.71
N PRO A 166 -21.39 3.98 1.15
CA PRO A 166 -21.80 4.03 2.55
C PRO A 166 -22.10 2.62 3.06
N LYS A 167 -21.40 2.18 4.10
CA LYS A 167 -21.62 0.86 4.68
C LYS A 167 -22.39 0.96 5.98
N PRO A 168 -23.36 0.07 6.23
CA PRO A 168 -24.03 -0.02 7.53
C PRO A 168 -23.04 -0.16 8.68
N PHE A 169 -23.39 0.41 9.83
CA PHE A 169 -22.58 0.36 11.06
C PHE A 169 -21.22 1.06 10.98
N THR A 170 -21.03 1.95 9.99
CA THR A 170 -19.85 2.83 9.90
C THR A 170 -20.24 4.28 10.16
N PRO A 171 -19.29 5.16 10.53
CA PRO A 171 -19.59 6.59 10.75
C PRO A 171 -20.28 7.28 9.57
N PHE A 172 -19.98 6.84 8.35
CA PHE A 172 -20.56 7.41 7.11
C PHE A 172 -21.78 6.65 6.57
N GLN A 173 -22.41 5.79 7.36
CA GLN A 173 -23.55 4.98 6.90
C GLN A 173 -24.73 5.82 6.36
N TRP A 174 -24.85 7.07 6.78
CA TRP A 174 -25.92 8.00 6.36
C TRP A 174 -25.43 9.04 5.32
N ALA A 175 -24.18 8.94 4.88
CA ALA A 175 -23.69 9.82 3.81
C ALA A 175 -24.35 9.47 2.48
N GLY A 176 -24.58 10.48 1.64
CA GLY A 176 -25.06 10.26 0.28
C GLY A 176 -24.03 9.50 -0.57
N MET A 177 -24.53 8.64 -1.43
CA MET A 177 -23.71 8.01 -2.48
C MET A 177 -23.93 8.76 -3.79
N TYR A 178 -22.89 9.03 -4.53
CA TYR A 178 -22.97 9.63 -5.86
C TYR A 178 -23.57 8.67 -6.88
N ARG A 179 -24.09 9.22 -7.98
CA ARG A 179 -24.57 8.42 -9.13
C ARG A 179 -23.40 8.01 -10.02
N GLU A 180 -23.67 7.10 -10.94
CA GLU A 180 -22.65 6.59 -11.86
C GLU A 180 -22.02 7.71 -12.70
N GLU A 181 -22.83 8.64 -13.21
CA GLU A 181 -22.35 9.77 -14.02
C GLU A 181 -21.38 10.66 -13.23
N ASP A 182 -21.69 10.96 -11.98
CA ASP A 182 -20.84 11.76 -11.10
C ASP A 182 -19.48 11.07 -10.86
N PHE A 183 -19.47 9.75 -10.71
CA PHE A 183 -18.23 8.99 -10.55
C PHE A 183 -17.37 9.03 -11.79
N VAL A 184 -17.97 8.92 -12.98
CA VAL A 184 -17.25 9.04 -14.24
C VAL A 184 -16.58 10.41 -14.38
N GLU A 185 -17.30 11.49 -14.02
CA GLU A 185 -16.72 12.84 -14.05
C GLU A 185 -15.58 12.99 -13.04
N LYS A 186 -15.74 12.51 -11.81
CA LYS A 186 -14.66 12.50 -10.81
C LYS A 186 -13.42 11.73 -11.28
N ALA A 187 -13.60 10.57 -11.89
CA ALA A 187 -12.51 9.79 -12.44
C ALA A 187 -11.79 10.51 -13.58
N LYS A 188 -12.51 11.29 -14.41
CA LYS A 188 -11.90 12.12 -15.46
C LYS A 188 -11.01 13.22 -14.87
N VAL A 189 -11.43 13.87 -13.76
CA VAL A 189 -10.61 14.87 -13.07
C VAL A 189 -9.26 14.26 -12.67
N VAL A 190 -9.28 13.11 -11.99
CA VAL A 190 -8.04 12.44 -11.58
C VAL A 190 -7.19 12.05 -12.79
N LYS A 191 -7.82 11.49 -13.84
CA LYS A 191 -7.11 11.04 -15.05
C LYS A 191 -6.45 12.18 -15.80
N SER A 192 -7.07 13.37 -15.84
CA SER A 192 -6.52 14.54 -16.52
C SER A 192 -5.26 15.11 -15.86
N GLU A 193 -5.09 14.88 -14.55
CA GLU A 193 -3.93 15.33 -13.79
C GLU A 193 -2.76 14.32 -13.82
N ILE A 194 -3.02 13.04 -14.07
CA ILE A 194 -1.97 12.01 -14.18
C ILE A 194 -1.32 12.12 -15.57
N ARG A 195 -0.01 12.33 -15.59
CA ARG A 195 0.83 12.44 -16.80
C ARG A 195 1.68 11.20 -17.05
#